data_0d00ee192dfe3f51d6e5134294deb1bd
#
_entry.id   0d00ee192dfe3f51d6e5134294deb1bd
#
_cell.length_a   1.000
_cell.length_b   1.000
_cell.length_c   1.000
_cell.angle_alpha   90.00
_cell.angle_beta   90.00
_cell.angle_gamma   90.00
#
_symmetry.space_group_name_H-M   'P 1'
#
loop_
_entity.id
_entity.type
_entity.pdbx_description
1 polymer ?
#
loop_
_entity_poly.entity_id
_entity_poly.type
_entity_poly.pdbx_seq_one_letter_code
_entity_poly.pdbx_strand_id
1 'polypeptide(L)'
;MDKFYFYSSYARPICKLNHNEAGQVVKAMCAFIFHDKEPSEKTLPKAKALFYLLYEQLSEAKKKQIKSAKRGIEYFTFTMALARFFEVLDDVTAGILIKQCSSYIFSTPPLSESESEQVIEYFELIKPTLDKTIKQRENARKHNEDKKKPQMTLDKIREDFKEIRGHLSPDNDILKGVDLNKLYAFIKEHEEIRTQSMYSIVDLYRQENGV
;
A
#
# COMPACT_ATOMS: atom_id res chain seq x y z
N MET A 1 17.80 4.12 12.98
CA MET A 1 16.71 3.75 12.04
C MET A 1 15.56 4.72 12.21
N ASP A 2 15.02 5.33 11.13
CA ASP A 2 14.02 6.41 11.27
C ASP A 2 12.59 5.91 11.21
N LYS A 3 12.39 4.69 10.70
CA LYS A 3 11.08 4.05 10.53
C LYS A 3 11.20 2.55 10.42
N PHE A 4 10.12 1.82 10.76
CA PHE A 4 9.93 0.42 10.39
C PHE A 4 8.50 0.18 9.86
N TYR A 5 8.29 -0.95 9.20
CA TYR A 5 6.98 -1.32 8.68
C TYR A 5 6.30 -2.29 9.63
N PHE A 6 5.19 -1.84 10.20
CA PHE A 6 4.35 -2.66 11.07
C PHE A 6 3.36 -3.44 10.20
N TYR A 7 3.60 -4.73 10.06
CA TYR A 7 2.83 -5.60 9.17
C TYR A 7 1.57 -6.16 9.81
N SER A 8 0.58 -6.55 8.99
CA SER A 8 -0.63 -7.25 9.43
C SER A 8 -0.32 -8.56 10.19
N SER A 9 0.81 -9.22 9.88
CA SER A 9 1.30 -10.39 10.60
C SER A 9 1.66 -10.11 12.07
N TYR A 10 2.06 -8.87 12.41
CA TYR A 10 2.28 -8.43 13.79
C TYR A 10 0.96 -8.06 14.48
N ALA A 11 0.10 -7.35 13.74
CA ALA A 11 -1.17 -6.88 14.25
C ALA A 11 -2.09 -8.01 14.74
N ARG A 12 -2.22 -9.07 13.94
CA ARG A 12 -3.14 -10.19 14.22
C ARG A 12 -2.93 -10.82 15.60
N PRO A 13 -1.73 -11.25 16.00
CA PRO A 13 -1.51 -11.80 17.34
C PRO A 13 -1.61 -10.73 18.44
N ILE A 14 -1.18 -9.48 18.20
CA ILE A 14 -1.29 -8.38 19.17
C ILE A 14 -2.76 -8.06 19.47
N CYS A 15 -3.64 -8.06 18.47
CA CYS A 15 -5.07 -7.82 18.68
C CYS A 15 -5.76 -8.88 19.54
N LYS A 16 -5.20 -10.07 19.68
CA LYS A 16 -5.72 -11.15 20.53
C LYS A 16 -5.33 -11.04 22.02
N LEU A 17 -4.34 -10.21 22.33
CA LEU A 17 -3.92 -9.95 23.71
C LEU A 17 -4.91 -9.00 24.40
N ASN A 18 -4.89 -8.94 25.74
CA ASN A 18 -5.57 -7.84 26.44
C ASN A 18 -4.86 -6.50 26.13
N HIS A 19 -5.45 -5.37 26.58
CA HIS A 19 -4.91 -4.04 26.24
C HIS A 19 -3.52 -3.82 26.85
N ASN A 20 -3.33 -4.20 28.10
CA ASN A 20 -2.06 -4.05 28.79
C ASN A 20 -0.94 -4.86 28.11
N GLU A 21 -1.19 -6.13 27.81
CA GLU A 21 -0.25 -7.01 27.08
C GLU A 21 0.07 -6.47 25.68
N ALA A 22 -0.96 -5.99 24.94
CA ALA A 22 -0.78 -5.43 23.60
C ALA A 22 0.09 -4.18 23.64
N GLY A 23 -0.14 -3.28 24.60
CA GLY A 23 0.67 -2.08 24.80
C GLY A 23 2.13 -2.41 25.13
N GLN A 24 2.35 -3.37 25.99
CA GLN A 24 3.72 -3.82 26.32
C GLN A 24 4.44 -4.40 25.12
N VAL A 25 3.77 -5.20 24.27
CA VAL A 25 4.38 -5.73 23.05
C VAL A 25 4.79 -4.61 22.11
N VAL A 26 3.88 -3.65 21.80
CA VAL A 26 4.22 -2.58 20.86
C VAL A 26 5.33 -1.69 21.38
N LYS A 27 5.35 -1.37 22.67
CA LYS A 27 6.45 -0.61 23.29
C LYS A 27 7.77 -1.38 23.24
N ALA A 28 7.76 -2.68 23.51
CA ALA A 28 8.94 -3.53 23.41
C ALA A 28 9.46 -3.59 21.96
N MET A 29 8.57 -3.68 20.96
CA MET A 29 8.95 -3.61 19.56
C MET A 29 9.61 -2.27 19.21
N CYS A 30 9.03 -1.14 19.65
CA CYS A 30 9.61 0.19 19.46
C CYS A 30 10.98 0.31 20.12
N ALA A 31 11.08 -0.09 21.40
CA ALA A 31 12.33 -0.05 22.15
C ALA A 31 13.43 -0.89 21.49
N PHE A 32 13.10 -2.07 20.97
CA PHE A 32 14.04 -2.92 20.25
C PHE A 32 14.48 -2.33 18.91
N ILE A 33 13.52 -1.87 18.10
CA ILE A 33 13.82 -1.36 16.75
C ILE A 33 14.60 -0.05 16.79
N PHE A 34 14.22 0.86 17.67
CA PHE A 34 14.79 2.22 17.67
C PHE A 34 15.91 2.42 18.69
N HIS A 35 15.95 1.64 19.77
CA HIS A 35 16.86 1.86 20.89
C HIS A 35 17.70 0.65 21.28
N ASP A 36 17.61 -0.48 20.58
CA ASP A 36 18.35 -1.72 20.87
C ASP A 36 18.03 -2.34 22.26
N LYS A 37 16.82 -2.09 22.76
CA LYS A 37 16.42 -2.54 24.09
C LYS A 37 15.45 -3.72 23.97
N GLU A 38 15.76 -4.80 24.68
CA GLU A 38 14.86 -5.94 24.83
C GLU A 38 13.79 -5.68 25.93
N PRO A 39 12.69 -6.47 25.93
CA PRO A 39 11.66 -6.39 26.96
C PRO A 39 12.26 -6.52 28.37
N SER A 40 11.81 -5.66 29.27
CA SER A 40 12.23 -5.71 30.68
C SER A 40 11.70 -6.93 31.42
N GLU A 41 12.24 -7.20 32.61
CA GLU A 41 11.73 -8.26 33.49
C GLU A 41 10.29 -8.01 33.93
N LYS A 42 9.86 -6.74 33.98
CA LYS A 42 8.49 -6.32 34.36
C LYS A 42 7.47 -6.54 33.23
N THR A 43 7.92 -6.90 32.02
CA THR A 43 7.02 -7.19 30.89
C THR A 43 6.24 -8.47 31.17
N LEU A 44 4.92 -8.42 30.98
CA LEU A 44 4.03 -9.55 31.21
C LEU A 44 4.43 -10.77 30.37
N PRO A 45 4.30 -12.01 30.93
CA PRO A 45 4.79 -13.22 30.26
C PRO A 45 4.28 -13.41 28.84
N LYS A 46 2.99 -13.15 28.59
CA LYS A 46 2.41 -13.28 27.24
C LYS A 46 2.95 -12.24 26.27
N ALA A 47 3.12 -10.99 26.73
CA ALA A 47 3.71 -9.93 25.91
C ALA A 47 5.16 -10.26 25.55
N LYS A 48 5.94 -10.74 26.53
CA LYS A 48 7.31 -11.18 26.35
C LYS A 48 7.42 -12.36 25.38
N ALA A 49 6.55 -13.37 25.54
CA ALA A 49 6.50 -14.52 24.64
C ALA A 49 6.19 -14.11 23.19
N LEU A 50 5.21 -13.23 22.98
CA LEU A 50 4.88 -12.74 21.64
C LEU A 50 6.01 -11.91 21.05
N PHE A 51 6.69 -11.07 21.85
CA PHE A 51 7.85 -10.32 21.38
C PHE A 51 8.94 -11.27 20.85
N TYR A 52 9.28 -12.31 21.60
CA TYR A 52 10.30 -13.26 21.15
C TYR A 52 9.88 -14.09 19.94
N LEU A 53 8.59 -14.36 19.78
CA LEU A 53 8.06 -14.98 18.56
C LEU A 53 8.27 -14.08 17.32
N LEU A 54 8.23 -12.77 17.50
CA LEU A 54 8.44 -11.79 16.44
C LEU A 54 9.92 -11.38 16.27
N TYR A 55 10.79 -11.78 17.22
CA TYR A 55 12.16 -11.28 17.34
C TYR A 55 13.00 -11.42 16.07
N GLU A 56 12.95 -12.59 15.41
CA GLU A 56 13.72 -12.82 14.18
C GLU A 56 13.28 -11.86 13.07
N GLN A 57 11.98 -11.67 12.90
CA GLN A 57 11.42 -10.76 11.89
C GLN A 57 11.80 -9.30 12.19
N LEU A 58 11.77 -8.91 13.46
CA LEU A 58 12.17 -7.57 13.90
C LEU A 58 13.70 -7.36 13.73
N SER A 59 14.49 -8.36 14.03
CA SER A 59 15.95 -8.35 13.84
C SER A 59 16.34 -8.24 12.37
N GLU A 60 15.65 -8.98 11.50
CA GLU A 60 15.84 -8.84 10.05
C GLU A 60 15.43 -7.45 9.54
N ALA A 61 14.29 -6.92 10.00
CA ALA A 61 13.83 -5.60 9.65
C ALA A 61 14.87 -4.53 10.01
N LYS A 62 15.49 -4.67 11.18
CA LYS A 62 16.53 -3.80 11.68
C LYS A 62 17.84 -3.93 10.89
N LYS A 63 18.35 -5.15 10.69
CA LYS A 63 19.61 -5.40 9.97
C LYS A 63 19.58 -4.91 8.52
N LYS A 64 18.46 -5.12 7.83
CA LYS A 64 18.31 -4.77 6.40
C LYS A 64 18.00 -3.30 6.16
N GLN A 65 17.80 -2.48 7.21
CA GLN A 65 17.30 -1.10 7.09
C GLN A 65 16.26 -1.00 5.96
N ILE A 66 15.19 -1.79 6.06
CA ILE A 66 14.26 -2.06 4.96
C ILE A 66 13.78 -0.74 4.36
N LYS A 67 14.30 -0.41 3.18
CA LYS A 67 13.98 0.84 2.45
C LYS A 67 12.56 0.83 1.90
N SER A 68 12.02 -0.35 1.65
CA SER A 68 10.65 -0.53 1.13
C SER A 68 9.94 -1.70 1.79
N ALA A 69 8.61 -1.59 1.96
CA ALA A 69 7.80 -2.67 2.49
C ALA A 69 7.77 -3.90 1.55
N LYS A 70 7.55 -5.07 2.12
CA LYS A 70 7.39 -6.32 1.34
C LYS A 70 6.17 -6.20 0.42
N ARG A 71 6.32 -6.57 -0.86
CA ARG A 71 5.23 -6.52 -1.85
C ARG A 71 4.07 -7.43 -1.44
N GLY A 72 2.85 -6.94 -1.59
CA GLY A 72 1.64 -7.73 -1.34
C GLY A 72 1.27 -7.92 0.13
N ILE A 73 2.08 -7.43 1.08
CA ILE A 73 1.79 -7.50 2.50
C ILE A 73 1.32 -6.15 3.01
N GLU A 74 0.20 -6.15 3.73
CA GLU A 74 -0.33 -4.93 4.33
C GLU A 74 0.52 -4.48 5.51
N TYR A 75 0.75 -3.17 5.58
CA TYR A 75 1.56 -2.53 6.62
C TYR A 75 1.11 -1.10 6.86
N PHE A 76 1.55 -0.53 7.96
CA PHE A 76 1.68 0.91 8.10
C PHE A 76 3.09 1.27 8.58
N THR A 77 3.46 2.53 8.39
CA THR A 77 4.80 2.99 8.74
C THR A 77 4.84 3.48 10.17
N PHE A 78 5.64 2.82 10.98
CA PHE A 78 5.97 3.25 12.33
C PHE A 78 7.22 4.14 12.26
N THR A 79 7.06 5.42 12.54
CA THR A 79 8.17 6.38 12.58
C THR A 79 8.75 6.48 13.98
N MET A 80 9.95 7.03 14.11
CA MET A 80 10.54 7.34 15.41
C MET A 80 9.64 8.22 16.28
N ALA A 81 8.97 9.21 15.67
CA ALA A 81 8.04 10.08 16.39
C ALA A 81 6.84 9.30 16.95
N LEU A 82 6.27 8.40 16.14
CA LEU A 82 5.16 7.54 16.58
C LEU A 82 5.63 6.56 17.67
N ALA A 83 6.84 6.01 17.55
CA ALA A 83 7.41 5.14 18.58
C ALA A 83 7.54 5.85 19.93
N ARG A 84 8.12 7.06 19.94
CA ARG A 84 8.25 7.89 21.15
C ARG A 84 6.89 8.22 21.76
N PHE A 85 5.89 8.46 20.92
CA PHE A 85 4.54 8.70 21.39
C PHE A 85 3.99 7.45 22.12
N PHE A 86 4.13 6.25 21.54
CA PHE A 86 3.72 5.01 22.22
C PHE A 86 4.50 4.74 23.51
N GLU A 87 5.78 5.09 23.57
CA GLU A 87 6.63 4.88 24.75
C GLU A 87 6.18 5.67 25.98
N VAL A 88 5.62 6.87 25.79
CA VAL A 88 5.16 7.73 26.90
C VAL A 88 3.75 7.42 27.38
N LEU A 89 2.94 6.71 26.61
CA LEU A 89 1.61 6.28 27.03
C LEU A 89 1.70 5.21 28.15
N ASP A 90 0.67 5.05 28.97
CA ASP A 90 0.54 3.85 29.78
C ASP A 90 0.28 2.62 28.89
N ASP A 91 0.44 1.42 29.44
CA ASP A 91 0.38 0.18 28.64
C ASP A 91 -1.03 -0.11 28.12
N VAL A 92 -2.07 0.24 28.90
CA VAL A 92 -3.46 0.01 28.51
C VAL A 92 -3.83 0.93 27.35
N THR A 93 -3.56 2.23 27.46
CA THR A 93 -3.79 3.22 26.40
C THR A 93 -3.02 2.89 25.14
N ALA A 94 -1.74 2.52 25.25
CA ALA A 94 -0.95 2.08 24.12
C ALA A 94 -1.54 0.84 23.43
N GLY A 95 -2.06 -0.12 24.23
CA GLY A 95 -2.68 -1.32 23.71
C GLY A 95 -4.00 -1.07 23.00
N ILE A 96 -4.85 -0.22 23.50
CA ILE A 96 -6.09 0.18 22.84
C ILE A 96 -5.75 0.86 21.50
N LEU A 97 -4.85 1.83 21.54
CA LEU A 97 -4.47 2.62 20.39
C LEU A 97 -3.84 1.79 19.26
N ILE A 98 -2.93 0.84 19.57
CA ILE A 98 -2.35 -0.02 18.53
C ILE A 98 -3.38 -0.95 17.90
N LYS A 99 -4.34 -1.44 18.67
CA LYS A 99 -5.45 -2.25 18.15
C LYS A 99 -6.36 -1.42 17.25
N GLN A 100 -6.68 -0.18 17.63
CA GLN A 100 -7.47 0.74 16.83
C GLN A 100 -6.78 1.09 15.50
N CYS A 101 -5.48 1.43 15.53
CA CYS A 101 -4.68 1.61 14.33
C CYS A 101 -4.68 0.35 13.44
N SER A 102 -4.56 -0.83 14.05
CA SER A 102 -4.57 -2.11 13.33
C SER A 102 -5.93 -2.41 12.71
N SER A 103 -7.03 -2.15 13.43
CA SER A 103 -8.39 -2.28 12.91
C SER A 103 -8.61 -1.37 11.71
N TYR A 104 -8.20 -0.12 11.81
CA TYR A 104 -8.35 0.88 10.77
C TYR A 104 -7.59 0.51 9.48
N ILE A 105 -6.33 0.05 9.62
CA ILE A 105 -5.47 -0.27 8.46
C ILE A 105 -5.74 -1.64 7.86
N PHE A 106 -6.01 -2.64 8.70
CA PHE A 106 -6.05 -4.05 8.27
C PHE A 106 -7.46 -4.64 8.26
N SER A 107 -8.48 -3.81 8.49
CA SER A 107 -9.88 -4.24 8.59
C SER A 107 -10.05 -5.44 9.57
N THR A 108 -9.24 -5.46 10.62
CA THR A 108 -9.47 -6.36 11.74
C THR A 108 -10.74 -5.91 12.47
N PRO A 109 -11.50 -6.82 13.10
CA PRO A 109 -12.72 -6.43 13.79
C PRO A 109 -12.47 -5.24 14.71
N PRO A 110 -13.34 -4.21 14.68
CA PRO A 110 -13.22 -3.08 15.58
C PRO A 110 -13.27 -3.59 17.03
N LEU A 111 -12.55 -2.92 17.91
CA LEU A 111 -12.71 -3.15 19.35
C LEU A 111 -14.15 -2.80 19.72
N SER A 112 -14.84 -3.71 20.35
CA SER A 112 -16.12 -3.43 20.96
C SER A 112 -15.90 -2.49 22.15
N GLU A 113 -16.49 -1.31 22.07
CA GLU A 113 -17.01 -0.46 23.13
C GLU A 113 -16.08 0.24 24.13
N SER A 114 -16.45 1.48 24.40
CA SER A 114 -15.94 2.48 25.34
C SER A 114 -14.44 2.80 25.21
N GLU A 115 -14.08 3.32 24.07
CA GLU A 115 -12.81 4.04 23.97
C GLU A 115 -12.91 5.32 24.82
N SER A 116 -11.91 5.54 25.68
CA SER A 116 -11.84 6.80 26.41
C SER A 116 -11.69 7.94 25.41
N GLU A 117 -12.28 9.10 25.68
CA GLU A 117 -12.15 10.30 24.86
C GLU A 117 -10.70 10.59 24.49
N GLN A 118 -9.78 10.38 25.41
CA GLN A 118 -8.34 10.52 25.22
C GLN A 118 -7.77 9.60 24.13
N VAL A 119 -8.22 8.36 24.03
CA VAL A 119 -7.77 7.43 22.98
C VAL A 119 -8.30 7.87 21.63
N ILE A 120 -9.52 8.36 21.56
CA ILE A 120 -10.11 8.91 20.33
C ILE A 120 -9.28 10.10 19.84
N GLU A 121 -8.94 11.04 20.72
CA GLU A 121 -8.08 12.18 20.39
C GLU A 121 -6.72 11.73 19.86
N TYR A 122 -6.07 10.79 20.53
CA TYR A 122 -4.79 10.25 20.10
C TYR A 122 -4.87 9.55 18.74
N PHE A 123 -5.95 8.83 18.50
CA PHE A 123 -6.17 8.18 17.20
C PHE A 123 -6.35 9.22 16.09
N GLU A 124 -7.12 10.27 16.30
CA GLU A 124 -7.32 11.34 15.31
C GLU A 124 -5.99 12.06 14.98
N LEU A 125 -5.05 12.18 15.93
CA LEU A 125 -3.71 12.71 15.66
C LEU A 125 -2.85 11.78 14.77
N ILE A 126 -3.04 10.47 14.89
CA ILE A 126 -2.27 9.46 14.12
C ILE A 126 -2.90 9.21 12.75
N LYS A 127 -4.21 9.28 12.64
CA LYS A 127 -5.02 8.94 11.48
C LYS A 127 -4.52 9.53 10.15
N PRO A 128 -4.10 10.81 10.05
CA PRO A 128 -3.54 11.34 8.81
C PRO A 128 -2.31 10.57 8.30
N THR A 129 -1.49 10.03 9.22
CA THR A 129 -0.34 9.19 8.86
C THR A 129 -0.79 7.83 8.33
N LEU A 130 -1.84 7.26 8.92
CA LEU A 130 -2.43 6.01 8.47
C LEU A 130 -3.10 6.18 7.10
N ASP A 131 -3.87 7.25 6.89
CA ASP A 131 -4.52 7.59 5.62
C ASP A 131 -3.50 7.74 4.48
N LYS A 132 -2.37 8.40 4.77
CA LYS A 132 -1.27 8.49 3.80
C LYS A 132 -0.77 7.12 3.38
N THR A 133 -0.66 6.19 4.32
CA THR A 133 -0.23 4.80 4.02
C THR A 133 -1.28 4.07 3.18
N ILE A 134 -2.58 4.21 3.51
CA ILE A 134 -3.68 3.63 2.72
C ILE A 134 -3.64 4.15 1.29
N LYS A 135 -3.58 5.47 1.12
CA LYS A 135 -3.51 6.12 -0.19
C LYS A 135 -2.30 5.68 -1.02
N GLN A 136 -1.13 5.53 -0.39
CA GLN A 136 0.06 5.01 -1.07
C GLN A 136 -0.12 3.57 -1.56
N ARG A 137 -0.77 2.72 -0.76
CA ARG A 137 -1.07 1.32 -1.12
C ARG A 137 -2.06 1.25 -2.29
N GLU A 138 -3.13 2.05 -2.24
CA GLU A 138 -4.12 2.12 -3.31
C GLU A 138 -3.50 2.59 -4.64
N ASN A 139 -2.67 3.62 -4.60
CA ASN A 139 -1.96 4.11 -5.77
C ASN A 139 -1.01 3.04 -6.34
N ALA A 140 -0.26 2.34 -5.47
CA ALA A 140 0.62 1.26 -5.90
C ALA A 140 -0.17 0.07 -6.49
N ARG A 141 -1.35 -0.24 -5.95
CA ARG A 141 -2.25 -1.26 -6.49
C ARG A 141 -2.77 -0.87 -7.87
N LYS A 142 -3.31 0.35 -8.01
CA LYS A 142 -3.79 0.87 -9.31
C LYS A 142 -2.68 0.82 -10.37
N HIS A 143 -1.48 1.31 -10.04
CA HIS A 143 -0.35 1.26 -10.96
C HIS A 143 0.05 -0.16 -11.38
N ASN A 144 -0.04 -1.14 -10.47
CA ASN A 144 0.24 -2.53 -10.79
C ASN A 144 -0.89 -3.19 -11.61
N GLU A 145 -2.14 -2.80 -11.38
CA GLU A 145 -3.28 -3.24 -12.18
C GLU A 145 -3.19 -2.69 -13.61
N ASP A 146 -2.82 -1.41 -13.76
CA ASP A 146 -2.60 -0.79 -15.07
C ASP A 146 -1.44 -1.45 -15.84
N LYS A 147 -0.36 -1.84 -15.15
CA LYS A 147 0.74 -2.60 -15.76
C LYS A 147 0.37 -4.03 -16.17
N LYS A 148 -0.66 -4.62 -15.55
CA LYS A 148 -1.13 -5.97 -15.89
C LYS A 148 -2.15 -5.98 -17.02
N LYS A 149 -2.74 -4.82 -17.36
CA LYS A 149 -3.59 -4.73 -18.54
C LYS A 149 -2.75 -5.10 -19.76
N PRO A 150 -3.22 -6.01 -20.62
CA PRO A 150 -2.50 -6.32 -21.85
C PRO A 150 -2.27 -5.01 -22.60
N GLN A 151 -1.00 -4.71 -22.88
CA GLN A 151 -0.66 -3.52 -23.61
C GLN A 151 -1.17 -3.69 -25.04
N MET A 152 -2.04 -2.81 -25.49
CA MET A 152 -2.55 -2.84 -26.85
C MET A 152 -1.38 -2.72 -27.84
N THR A 153 -1.35 -3.57 -28.84
CA THR A 153 -0.36 -3.54 -29.91
C THR A 153 -1.03 -3.24 -31.23
N LEU A 154 -0.28 -2.73 -32.20
CA LEU A 154 -0.78 -2.52 -33.57
C LEU A 154 -1.28 -3.82 -34.19
N ASP A 155 -0.59 -4.94 -33.91
CA ASP A 155 -1.00 -6.24 -34.43
C ASP A 155 -2.36 -6.67 -33.85
N LYS A 156 -2.60 -6.40 -32.57
CA LYS A 156 -3.90 -6.68 -31.95
C LYS A 156 -5.01 -5.81 -32.54
N ILE A 157 -4.75 -4.52 -32.78
CA ILE A 157 -5.70 -3.63 -33.46
C ILE A 157 -6.04 -4.18 -34.86
N ARG A 158 -5.06 -4.64 -35.59
CA ARG A 158 -5.26 -5.22 -36.96
C ARG A 158 -5.96 -6.57 -36.92
N GLU A 159 -5.71 -7.40 -35.91
CA GLU A 159 -6.41 -8.66 -35.71
C GLU A 159 -7.90 -8.44 -35.46
N ASP A 160 -8.24 -7.46 -34.63
CA ASP A 160 -9.62 -7.15 -34.24
C ASP A 160 -10.37 -6.34 -35.31
N PHE A 161 -9.66 -5.52 -36.10
CA PHE A 161 -10.24 -4.69 -37.18
C PHE A 161 -9.61 -5.04 -38.53
N LYS A 162 -9.95 -6.20 -39.08
CA LYS A 162 -9.37 -6.75 -40.32
C LYS A 162 -9.64 -5.89 -41.58
N GLU A 163 -10.60 -5.00 -41.52
CA GLU A 163 -10.96 -4.11 -42.63
C GLU A 163 -9.93 -2.96 -42.80
N ILE A 164 -9.14 -2.67 -41.76
CA ILE A 164 -8.16 -1.59 -41.79
C ILE A 164 -7.02 -1.94 -42.75
N ARG A 165 -6.78 -1.07 -43.72
CA ARG A 165 -5.76 -1.25 -44.74
C ARG A 165 -4.40 -0.73 -44.28
N GLY A 166 -3.36 -1.30 -44.86
CA GLY A 166 -1.99 -0.84 -44.66
C GLY A 166 -1.34 -1.34 -43.38
N HIS A 167 -0.05 -1.03 -43.28
CA HIS A 167 0.79 -1.44 -42.15
C HIS A 167 1.58 -0.23 -41.65
N LEU A 168 1.55 0.00 -40.35
CA LEU A 168 2.43 0.93 -39.68
C LEU A 168 3.46 0.14 -38.86
N SER A 169 4.72 0.50 -39.01
CA SER A 169 5.75 0.06 -38.07
C SER A 169 5.52 0.71 -36.71
N PRO A 170 5.79 0.02 -35.59
CA PRO A 170 5.75 0.60 -34.24
C PRO A 170 6.63 1.87 -34.11
N ASP A 171 7.71 1.95 -34.90
CA ASP A 171 8.65 3.08 -34.91
C ASP A 171 8.22 4.23 -35.83
N ASN A 172 7.03 4.14 -36.43
CA ASN A 172 6.56 5.20 -37.32
C ASN A 172 6.29 6.50 -36.55
N ASP A 173 6.82 7.60 -37.02
CA ASP A 173 6.70 8.93 -36.36
C ASP A 173 5.25 9.35 -36.12
N ILE A 174 4.30 8.91 -36.93
CA ILE A 174 2.88 9.22 -36.74
C ILE A 174 2.32 8.60 -35.46
N LEU A 175 2.94 7.54 -34.93
CA LEU A 175 2.56 6.89 -33.68
C LEU A 175 3.18 7.56 -32.45
N LYS A 176 4.08 8.51 -32.62
CA LYS A 176 4.76 9.18 -31.52
C LYS A 176 3.75 9.97 -30.67
N GLY A 177 3.67 9.61 -29.38
CA GLY A 177 2.70 10.20 -28.44
C GLY A 177 1.30 9.60 -28.50
N VAL A 178 1.03 8.63 -29.37
CA VAL A 178 -0.28 7.97 -29.49
C VAL A 178 -0.39 6.84 -28.46
N ASP A 179 -1.42 6.90 -27.63
CA ASP A 179 -1.82 5.79 -26.73
C ASP A 179 -2.65 4.77 -27.52
N LEU A 180 -2.08 3.61 -27.79
CA LEU A 180 -2.74 2.56 -28.56
C LEU A 180 -4.05 2.03 -27.94
N ASN A 181 -4.23 2.12 -26.62
CA ASN A 181 -5.51 1.75 -25.98
C ASN A 181 -6.60 2.76 -26.33
N LYS A 182 -6.25 4.06 -26.35
CA LYS A 182 -7.19 5.12 -26.74
C LYS A 182 -7.47 5.07 -28.24
N LEU A 183 -6.46 4.82 -29.06
CA LEU A 183 -6.63 4.61 -30.50
C LEU A 183 -7.56 3.43 -30.78
N TYR A 184 -7.41 2.31 -30.07
CA TYR A 184 -8.31 1.17 -30.18
C TYR A 184 -9.75 1.53 -29.83
N ALA A 185 -9.97 2.24 -28.72
CA ALA A 185 -11.30 2.71 -28.33
C ALA A 185 -11.90 3.62 -29.39
N PHE A 186 -11.12 4.56 -29.92
CA PHE A 186 -11.51 5.46 -31.01
C PHE A 186 -11.96 4.69 -32.27
N ILE A 187 -11.18 3.71 -32.72
CA ILE A 187 -11.54 2.86 -33.87
C ILE A 187 -12.83 2.07 -33.59
N LYS A 188 -13.01 1.64 -32.33
CA LYS A 188 -14.20 0.88 -31.94
C LYS A 188 -15.46 1.74 -31.98
N GLU A 189 -15.38 3.00 -31.61
CA GLU A 189 -16.49 3.96 -31.59
C GLU A 189 -16.84 4.49 -32.99
N HIS A 190 -15.88 4.49 -33.94
CA HIS A 190 -16.01 5.05 -35.28
C HIS A 190 -15.96 3.94 -36.34
N GLU A 191 -17.06 3.26 -36.56
CA GLU A 191 -17.08 2.13 -37.53
C GLU A 191 -16.75 2.52 -38.96
N GLU A 192 -17.13 3.72 -39.37
CA GLU A 192 -16.95 4.29 -40.70
C GLU A 192 -15.48 4.45 -41.13
N ILE A 193 -14.57 4.60 -40.15
CA ILE A 193 -13.13 4.76 -40.47
C ILE A 193 -12.41 3.42 -40.65
N ARG A 194 -13.02 2.28 -40.29
CA ARG A 194 -12.35 0.96 -40.31
C ARG A 194 -11.93 0.48 -41.69
N THR A 195 -12.53 1.03 -42.76
CA THR A 195 -12.16 0.75 -44.15
C THR A 195 -10.99 1.60 -44.64
N GLN A 196 -10.54 2.55 -43.87
CA GLN A 196 -9.42 3.45 -44.18
C GLN A 196 -8.06 2.79 -43.94
N SER A 197 -6.99 3.50 -44.33
CA SER A 197 -5.64 3.06 -43.96
C SER A 197 -5.34 3.33 -42.48
N MET A 198 -4.52 2.50 -41.86
CA MET A 198 -4.08 2.73 -40.48
C MET A 198 -3.44 4.13 -40.31
N TYR A 199 -2.71 4.60 -41.32
CA TYR A 199 -2.13 5.94 -41.33
C TYR A 199 -3.20 7.02 -41.21
N SER A 200 -4.24 6.96 -42.06
CA SER A 200 -5.35 7.93 -42.06
C SER A 200 -6.12 7.91 -40.73
N ILE A 201 -6.30 6.73 -40.15
CA ILE A 201 -6.99 6.58 -38.85
C ILE A 201 -6.18 7.22 -37.74
N VAL A 202 -4.87 7.02 -37.70
CA VAL A 202 -4.00 7.62 -36.69
C VAL A 202 -3.92 9.13 -36.86
N ASP A 203 -3.87 9.62 -38.09
CA ASP A 203 -3.88 11.07 -38.40
C ASP A 203 -5.18 11.70 -37.91
N LEU A 204 -6.33 11.10 -38.21
CA LEU A 204 -7.64 11.56 -37.74
C LEU A 204 -7.71 11.57 -36.21
N TYR A 205 -7.27 10.49 -35.57
CA TYR A 205 -7.23 10.40 -34.11
C TYR A 205 -6.39 11.53 -33.50
N ARG A 206 -5.24 11.87 -34.10
CA ARG A 206 -4.38 12.96 -33.63
C ARG A 206 -5.03 14.30 -33.77
N GLN A 207 -5.69 14.56 -34.89
CA GLN A 207 -6.43 15.81 -35.13
C GLN A 207 -7.53 16.05 -34.12
N GLU A 208 -8.29 14.99 -33.77
CA GLU A 208 -9.39 15.09 -32.82
C GLU A 208 -8.92 15.18 -31.35
N ASN A 209 -7.78 14.60 -31.01
CA ASN A 209 -7.29 14.56 -29.63
C ASN A 209 -6.15 15.53 -29.33
N GLY A 210 -5.70 16.32 -30.30
CA GLY A 210 -4.68 17.36 -30.14
C GLY A 210 -3.28 16.79 -29.81
N VAL A 211 -2.91 15.60 -30.37
CA VAL A 211 -1.67 14.88 -30.10
C VAL A 211 -0.68 15.00 -31.26
#